data_83dc28335df6f45c7221018ef8abecf6
#
_entry.id   83dc28335df6f45c7221018ef8abecf6
#
_cell.length_a   1.000
_cell.length_b   1.000
_cell.length_c   1.000
_cell.angle_alpha   90.00
_cell.angle_beta   90.00
_cell.angle_gamma   90.00
#
_symmetry.space_group_name_H-M   'P 1'
#
loop_
_entity.id
_entity.type
_entity.pdbx_description
1 polymer ?
#
loop_
_entity_poly.entity_id
_entity_poly.type
_entity_poly.pdbx_seq_one_letter_code
_entity_poly.pdbx_strand_id
1 'polypeptide(L)'
;MKNLGIGLKLGRLTSEANWCDNFSGRKNGVNAMPELRKDPIVQRWVIIAAERGQRPSDFRVEASTVEVNPKACPLCPNNEERTPPEVFAIRLDGSKPNTPGWLVRVVPNKFPALRLDGDLNRRGMGLFDMMNGIGAHEVVIETPEHNDDWDTMPVEQLQRVFQAYQARLNALKQDTRFRYSLVFRNYGVQAGASLSHPHSQIIALPIVPQLPKEKLTSARQYYLDKERCIFCDLIFQERELQKRVVMESEHIIVLSPFAARFPYELHFFPTHHSHDFAQESQDVLRDLAVVVKQVLTAVKRLLGQPAYNFVLQTAPNPVPRPGRPDYWGTLPYDYHWHWEFIPRLTRVAGFEWGTGFYINPVAPEAAAEVLREALRASPNEVG
;
A
#
# COMPACT_ATOMS: atom_id res chain seq x y z
N MET A 1 -33.88 -24.67 68.03
CA MET A 1 -32.84 -23.84 67.45
C MET A 1 -32.67 -24.34 66.04
N LYS A 2 -33.27 -23.60 65.09
CA LYS A 2 -33.45 -24.05 63.69
C LYS A 2 -32.37 -23.48 62.81
N ASN A 3 -31.56 -24.30 62.16
CA ASN A 3 -30.61 -23.98 61.10
C ASN A 3 -31.40 -23.63 59.81
N LEU A 4 -31.20 -22.42 59.31
CA LEU A 4 -31.61 -22.02 57.98
C LEU A 4 -30.39 -22.04 57.07
N GLY A 5 -30.25 -23.09 56.25
CA GLY A 5 -29.30 -23.16 55.18
C GLY A 5 -29.81 -22.47 53.94
N ILE A 6 -29.16 -21.41 53.49
CA ILE A 6 -29.39 -20.76 52.21
C ILE A 6 -28.45 -21.39 51.19
N GLY A 7 -28.98 -22.25 50.36
CA GLY A 7 -28.26 -22.83 49.22
C GLY A 7 -28.23 -21.85 48.04
N LEU A 8 -27.07 -21.24 47.78
CA LEU A 8 -26.82 -20.51 46.53
C LEU A 8 -26.56 -21.51 45.42
N LYS A 9 -27.53 -21.69 44.53
CA LYS A 9 -27.32 -22.34 43.22
C LYS A 9 -26.53 -21.42 42.32
N LEU A 10 -25.27 -21.73 42.10
CA LEU A 10 -24.50 -21.15 40.98
C LEU A 10 -25.07 -21.69 39.67
N GLY A 11 -25.87 -20.85 39.00
CA GLY A 11 -26.29 -21.07 37.63
C GLY A 11 -25.06 -20.96 36.72
N ARG A 12 -24.72 -22.05 36.01
CA ARG A 12 -23.79 -22.00 34.89
C ARG A 12 -24.35 -21.09 33.82
N LEU A 13 -23.69 -19.96 33.59
CA LEU A 13 -23.89 -19.16 32.39
C LEU A 13 -23.21 -19.90 31.23
N THR A 14 -23.94 -20.77 30.56
CA THR A 14 -23.63 -21.24 29.21
C THR A 14 -24.23 -20.25 28.23
N SER A 15 -23.46 -19.26 27.82
CA SER A 15 -23.72 -18.51 26.59
C SER A 15 -22.42 -18.40 25.82
N GLU A 16 -22.00 -19.53 25.25
CA GLU A 16 -21.22 -19.50 24.02
C GLU A 16 -22.18 -18.98 22.96
N ALA A 17 -22.17 -17.68 22.77
CA ALA A 17 -22.79 -17.07 21.61
C ALA A 17 -21.99 -17.55 20.40
N ASN A 18 -22.54 -18.53 19.67
CA ASN A 18 -22.07 -18.98 18.37
C ASN A 18 -22.08 -17.82 17.37
N TRP A 19 -21.02 -17.05 17.36
CA TRP A 19 -20.75 -16.03 16.32
C TRP A 19 -20.33 -16.66 15.00
N CYS A 20 -20.03 -17.98 14.99
CA CYS A 20 -19.51 -18.69 13.83
C CYS A 20 -20.54 -19.22 12.84
N ASP A 21 -21.82 -19.35 13.22
CA ASP A 21 -22.79 -20.10 12.40
C ASP A 21 -23.62 -19.31 11.40
N ASN A 22 -23.44 -17.98 11.29
CA ASN A 22 -24.23 -17.18 10.35
C ASN A 22 -23.59 -16.94 8.97
N PHE A 23 -22.45 -17.57 8.66
CA PHE A 23 -21.77 -17.39 7.36
C PHE A 23 -21.60 -18.68 6.54
N SER A 24 -22.37 -19.73 6.80
CA SER A 24 -22.43 -20.85 5.86
C SER A 24 -23.21 -20.49 4.61
N GLY A 25 -22.53 -20.57 3.48
CA GLY A 25 -22.96 -20.15 2.16
C GLY A 25 -24.40 -20.49 1.77
N ARG A 26 -25.20 -19.47 1.49
CA ARG A 26 -26.38 -19.63 0.64
C ARG A 26 -25.96 -19.45 -0.82
N LYS A 27 -25.76 -20.57 -1.50
CA LYS A 27 -25.93 -20.64 -2.96
C LYS A 27 -27.43 -20.45 -3.20
N ASN A 28 -27.82 -19.27 -3.63
CA ASN A 28 -29.00 -18.94 -4.45
C ASN A 28 -29.34 -17.46 -4.23
N GLY A 29 -29.48 -16.70 -5.31
CA GLY A 29 -29.87 -15.32 -5.49
C GLY A 29 -30.77 -14.68 -4.43
N VAL A 30 -30.25 -14.46 -3.26
CA VAL A 30 -30.88 -13.63 -2.22
C VAL A 30 -30.08 -12.34 -2.20
N ASN A 31 -30.74 -11.21 -2.45
CA ASN A 31 -30.20 -9.88 -2.30
C ASN A 31 -29.49 -9.76 -0.95
N ALA A 32 -28.16 -9.80 -0.97
CA ALA A 32 -27.37 -9.60 0.24
C ALA A 32 -27.45 -8.10 0.58
N MET A 33 -28.08 -7.75 1.71
CA MET A 33 -28.20 -6.36 2.15
C MET A 33 -26.80 -5.69 2.18
N PRO A 34 -26.67 -4.47 1.66
CA PRO A 34 -25.42 -3.72 1.76
C PRO A 34 -24.95 -3.60 3.21
N GLU A 35 -23.64 -3.73 3.43
CA GLU A 35 -23.03 -3.67 4.76
C GLU A 35 -22.20 -2.40 4.91
N LEU A 36 -22.28 -1.76 6.06
CA LEU A 36 -21.34 -0.74 6.51
C LEU A 36 -20.23 -1.42 7.29
N ARG A 37 -19.00 -1.36 6.77
CA ARG A 37 -17.80 -1.91 7.43
C ARG A 37 -16.89 -0.79 7.87
N LYS A 38 -16.40 -0.88 9.11
CA LYS A 38 -15.49 0.11 9.68
C LYS A 38 -14.05 -0.41 9.60
N ASP A 39 -13.17 0.37 8.99
CA ASP A 39 -11.74 0.11 9.00
C ASP A 39 -11.21 0.21 10.44
N PRO A 40 -10.58 -0.84 10.99
CA PRO A 40 -10.13 -0.83 12.37
C PRO A 40 -8.96 0.14 12.63
N ILE A 41 -8.21 0.51 11.59
CA ILE A 41 -7.03 1.37 11.69
C ILE A 41 -7.40 2.85 11.55
N VAL A 42 -7.99 3.24 10.42
CA VAL A 42 -8.32 4.66 10.15
C VAL A 42 -9.73 5.05 10.58
N GLN A 43 -10.51 4.11 11.15
CA GLN A 43 -11.88 4.34 11.65
C GLN A 43 -12.88 4.81 10.59
N ARG A 44 -12.53 4.71 9.30
CA ARG A 44 -13.39 5.07 8.19
C ARG A 44 -14.42 3.98 7.92
N TRP A 45 -15.64 4.40 7.56
CA TRP A 45 -16.69 3.50 7.10
C TRP A 45 -16.63 3.31 5.59
N VAL A 46 -16.92 2.09 5.15
CA VAL A 46 -17.05 1.71 3.73
C VAL A 46 -18.34 0.95 3.56
N ILE A 47 -19.07 1.22 2.49
CA ILE A 47 -20.28 0.51 2.10
C ILE A 47 -19.88 -0.64 1.18
N ILE A 48 -20.09 -1.87 1.61
CA ILE A 48 -19.96 -3.07 0.77
C ILE A 48 -21.33 -3.36 0.17
N ALA A 49 -21.49 -3.08 -1.12
CA ALA A 49 -22.76 -3.17 -1.85
C ALA A 49 -22.72 -4.35 -2.86
N ALA A 50 -22.54 -5.56 -2.35
CA ALA A 50 -22.38 -6.77 -3.18
C ALA A 50 -23.61 -7.08 -4.06
N GLU A 51 -24.78 -6.50 -3.75
CA GLU A 51 -25.96 -6.58 -4.63
C GLU A 51 -25.77 -5.91 -5.99
N ARG A 52 -24.87 -4.92 -6.05
CA ARG A 52 -24.42 -4.30 -7.31
C ARG A 52 -23.40 -5.18 -8.01
N GLY A 53 -23.25 -6.44 -7.53
CA GLY A 53 -22.23 -7.41 -7.83
C GLY A 53 -21.87 -7.46 -9.32
N GLN A 54 -20.74 -6.90 -9.60
CA GLN A 54 -20.09 -7.05 -10.89
C GLN A 54 -19.19 -8.27 -10.79
N ARG A 55 -19.26 -9.16 -11.76
CA ARG A 55 -18.37 -10.30 -11.89
C ARG A 55 -16.96 -9.78 -12.24
N PRO A 56 -15.89 -10.55 -11.99
CA PRO A 56 -14.56 -10.16 -12.44
C PRO A 56 -14.49 -9.74 -13.92
N SER A 57 -15.27 -10.43 -14.78
CA SER A 57 -15.42 -10.11 -16.21
C SER A 57 -15.93 -8.69 -16.49
N ASP A 58 -16.76 -8.12 -15.61
CA ASP A 58 -17.35 -6.79 -15.79
C ASP A 58 -16.33 -5.67 -15.52
N PHE A 59 -15.24 -6.01 -14.83
CA PHE A 59 -14.09 -5.13 -14.55
C PHE A 59 -12.93 -5.34 -15.52
N ARG A 60 -13.04 -6.27 -16.48
CA ARG A 60 -11.97 -6.53 -17.42
C ARG A 60 -11.71 -5.30 -18.27
N VAL A 61 -10.49 -4.81 -18.22
CA VAL A 61 -10.07 -3.55 -18.86
C VAL A 61 -8.95 -3.87 -19.86
N GLU A 62 -9.07 -3.33 -21.07
CA GLU A 62 -7.97 -3.29 -22.02
C GLU A 62 -6.94 -2.25 -21.60
N ALA A 63 -5.66 -2.48 -21.96
CA ALA A 63 -4.58 -1.59 -21.60
C ALA A 63 -4.82 -0.18 -22.18
N SER A 64 -4.95 0.82 -21.30
CA SER A 64 -4.87 2.22 -21.71
C SER A 64 -3.47 2.75 -21.33
N THR A 65 -2.48 2.42 -22.14
CA THR A 65 -1.12 2.95 -22.00
C THR A 65 -0.92 4.10 -22.98
N VAL A 66 -0.21 5.13 -22.53
CA VAL A 66 0.33 6.15 -23.45
C VAL A 66 1.48 5.47 -24.19
N GLU A 67 1.25 5.04 -25.42
CA GLU A 67 2.33 4.54 -26.26
C GLU A 67 3.30 5.67 -26.57
N VAL A 68 4.48 5.60 -25.96
CA VAL A 68 5.60 6.49 -26.27
C VAL A 68 6.65 5.66 -27.00
N ASN A 69 7.06 6.14 -28.17
CA ASN A 69 8.17 5.52 -28.90
C ASN A 69 9.40 5.45 -27.97
N PRO A 70 10.01 4.27 -27.74
CA PRO A 70 11.19 4.15 -26.86
C PRO A 70 12.32 5.13 -27.20
N LYS A 71 12.52 5.46 -28.48
CA LYS A 71 13.52 6.46 -28.92
C LYS A 71 13.22 7.88 -28.41
N ALA A 72 11.96 8.20 -28.19
CA ALA A 72 11.53 9.51 -27.68
C ALA A 72 11.35 9.53 -26.15
N CYS A 73 11.34 8.38 -25.51
CA CYS A 73 11.12 8.25 -24.07
C CYS A 73 12.29 8.83 -23.27
N PRO A 74 12.07 9.79 -22.36
CA PRO A 74 13.14 10.39 -21.57
C PRO A 74 13.73 9.43 -20.52
N LEU A 75 13.07 8.31 -20.24
CA LEU A 75 13.47 7.34 -19.23
C LEU A 75 14.24 6.14 -19.82
N CYS A 76 14.28 6.00 -21.14
CA CYS A 76 15.03 4.92 -21.80
C CYS A 76 16.55 5.18 -21.78
N PRO A 77 17.37 4.11 -21.78
CA PRO A 77 18.82 4.21 -21.97
C PRO A 77 19.19 5.01 -23.24
N ASN A 78 20.30 5.73 -23.19
CA ASN A 78 20.79 6.68 -24.19
C ASN A 78 19.97 7.98 -24.31
N ASN A 79 19.07 8.24 -23.35
CA ASN A 79 18.32 9.50 -23.22
C ASN A 79 18.56 10.15 -21.85
N GLU A 80 19.64 9.81 -21.16
CA GLU A 80 19.93 10.27 -19.80
C GLU A 80 19.99 11.81 -19.70
N GLU A 81 20.41 12.49 -20.77
CA GLU A 81 20.46 13.95 -20.85
C GLU A 81 19.08 14.64 -20.86
N ARG A 82 18.01 13.87 -21.08
CA ARG A 82 16.62 14.40 -21.06
C ARG A 82 16.04 14.50 -19.67
N THR A 83 16.73 13.93 -18.67
CA THR A 83 16.37 13.98 -17.26
C THR A 83 17.38 14.81 -16.48
N PRO A 84 17.06 15.30 -15.27
CA PRO A 84 18.05 15.84 -14.36
C PRO A 84 19.13 14.78 -14.03
N PRO A 85 20.32 15.19 -13.56
CA PRO A 85 21.36 14.27 -13.13
C PRO A 85 20.84 13.30 -12.06
N GLU A 86 21.29 12.04 -12.15
CA GLU A 86 20.86 11.01 -11.21
C GLU A 86 21.38 11.28 -9.79
N VAL A 87 20.54 11.01 -8.81
CA VAL A 87 20.87 11.07 -7.38
C VAL A 87 21.25 9.71 -6.82
N PHE A 88 20.90 8.64 -7.56
CA PHE A 88 21.24 7.25 -7.21
C PHE A 88 21.07 6.35 -8.43
N ALA A 89 21.89 5.30 -8.54
CA ALA A 89 21.70 4.24 -9.52
C ALA A 89 22.30 2.91 -9.02
N ILE A 90 21.67 1.81 -9.42
CA ILE A 90 22.23 0.45 -9.29
C ILE A 90 22.82 0.07 -10.64
N ARG A 91 24.12 -0.30 -10.67
CA ARG A 91 24.89 -0.62 -11.87
C ARG A 91 25.69 -1.91 -11.66
N LEU A 92 25.82 -2.73 -12.68
CA LEU A 92 26.63 -3.96 -12.62
C LEU A 92 28.07 -3.74 -13.11
N ASP A 93 28.23 -2.93 -14.14
CA ASP A 93 29.48 -2.78 -14.88
C ASP A 93 30.36 -1.62 -14.43
N GLY A 94 29.93 -0.87 -13.42
CA GLY A 94 30.66 0.31 -12.97
C GLY A 94 30.64 1.47 -13.96
N SER A 95 29.68 1.53 -14.88
CA SER A 95 29.49 2.64 -15.81
C SER A 95 29.39 3.98 -15.09
N LYS A 96 29.72 5.07 -15.81
CA LYS A 96 29.74 6.42 -15.22
C LYS A 96 28.34 6.93 -14.92
N PRO A 97 28.17 7.78 -13.90
CA PRO A 97 26.91 8.46 -13.65
C PRO A 97 26.36 9.18 -14.88
N ASN A 98 25.04 9.19 -15.03
CA ASN A 98 24.33 9.81 -16.16
C ASN A 98 24.71 9.24 -17.54
N THR A 99 25.13 7.98 -17.59
CA THR A 99 25.37 7.23 -18.83
C THR A 99 24.64 5.90 -18.79
N PRO A 100 24.43 5.21 -19.92
CA PRO A 100 23.85 3.86 -19.93
C PRO A 100 24.63 2.85 -19.07
N GLY A 101 24.04 1.67 -18.81
CA GLY A 101 24.61 0.61 -17.97
C GLY A 101 24.06 0.61 -16.54
N TRP A 102 22.98 1.31 -16.30
CA TRP A 102 22.19 1.23 -15.08
C TRP A 102 21.12 0.14 -15.17
N LEU A 103 20.77 -0.44 -14.04
CA LEU A 103 19.67 -1.38 -13.87
C LEU A 103 18.46 -0.70 -13.22
N VAL A 104 18.70 0.18 -12.25
CA VAL A 104 17.73 1.09 -11.66
C VAL A 104 18.39 2.46 -11.57
N ARG A 105 17.66 3.50 -11.91
CA ARG A 105 18.17 4.87 -11.91
C ARG A 105 17.16 5.81 -11.22
N VAL A 106 17.65 6.66 -10.32
CA VAL A 106 16.81 7.64 -9.60
C VAL A 106 17.26 9.05 -9.95
N VAL A 107 16.31 9.84 -10.40
CA VAL A 107 16.54 11.23 -10.82
C VAL A 107 15.56 12.16 -10.10
N PRO A 108 15.92 13.43 -9.84
CA PRO A 108 14.93 14.42 -9.44
C PRO A 108 13.83 14.55 -10.49
N ASN A 109 12.60 14.75 -10.07
CA ASN A 109 11.52 15.02 -11.02
C ASN A 109 11.80 16.34 -11.75
N LYS A 110 11.68 16.36 -13.08
CA LYS A 110 11.93 17.56 -13.89
C LYS A 110 10.93 18.70 -13.58
N PHE A 111 9.72 18.34 -13.12
CA PHE A 111 8.66 19.25 -12.72
C PHE A 111 8.24 18.97 -11.27
N PRO A 112 9.12 19.28 -10.30
CA PRO A 112 8.91 18.82 -8.94
C PRO A 112 7.79 19.62 -8.25
N ALA A 113 6.97 18.93 -7.45
CA ALA A 113 5.96 19.56 -6.60
C ALA A 113 6.57 20.32 -5.42
N LEU A 114 7.79 19.94 -5.00
CA LEU A 114 8.54 20.53 -3.90
C LEU A 114 10.00 20.68 -4.31
N ARG A 115 10.73 21.59 -3.66
CA ARG A 115 12.14 21.88 -3.95
C ARG A 115 13.01 21.63 -2.73
N LEU A 116 14.26 21.18 -2.98
CA LEU A 116 15.25 20.95 -1.93
C LEU A 116 15.82 22.25 -1.36
N ASP A 117 15.93 23.27 -2.19
CA ASP A 117 16.63 24.53 -1.86
C ASP A 117 15.79 25.45 -1.00
N GLY A 118 16.43 26.10 -0.02
CA GLY A 118 15.84 27.08 0.85
C GLY A 118 15.40 26.55 2.21
N ASP A 119 14.75 27.41 2.97
CA ASP A 119 14.26 27.16 4.30
C ASP A 119 12.74 26.99 4.34
N LEU A 120 12.23 26.32 5.34
CA LEU A 120 10.79 26.09 5.54
C LEU A 120 10.01 27.41 5.69
N ASN A 121 10.61 28.45 6.25
CA ASN A 121 10.00 29.78 6.45
C ASN A 121 8.53 29.68 6.91
N ARG A 122 8.34 29.04 8.07
CA ARG A 122 7.01 28.86 8.68
C ARG A 122 6.47 30.20 9.13
N ARG A 123 5.26 30.54 8.70
CA ARG A 123 4.61 31.81 9.01
C ARG A 123 3.10 31.66 9.09
N GLY A 124 2.46 32.56 9.81
CA GLY A 124 0.99 32.65 9.90
C GLY A 124 0.49 33.96 9.33
N MET A 125 -0.72 33.93 8.78
CA MET A 125 -1.49 35.11 8.42
C MET A 125 -2.89 34.97 9.02
N GLY A 126 -3.10 35.53 10.20
CA GLY A 126 -4.29 35.27 11.00
C GLY A 126 -4.41 33.78 11.36
N LEU A 127 -5.49 33.14 10.91
CA LEU A 127 -5.73 31.70 11.11
C LEU A 127 -5.02 30.81 10.06
N PHE A 128 -4.34 31.39 9.08
CA PHE A 128 -3.76 30.67 7.97
C PHE A 128 -2.29 30.36 8.22
N ASP A 129 -1.93 29.08 8.30
CA ASP A 129 -0.55 28.61 8.38
C ASP A 129 0.04 28.41 6.99
N MET A 130 1.25 28.90 6.81
CA MET A 130 1.99 28.77 5.55
C MET A 130 3.43 28.35 5.80
N MET A 131 4.02 27.65 4.84
CA MET A 131 5.46 27.41 4.77
C MET A 131 5.90 27.30 3.32
N ASN A 132 7.19 27.42 3.05
CA ASN A 132 7.73 27.17 1.73
C ASN A 132 7.58 25.68 1.37
N GLY A 133 7.39 25.38 0.09
CA GLY A 133 7.27 24.03 -0.44
C GLY A 133 8.62 23.31 -0.51
N ILE A 134 9.26 23.13 0.65
CA ILE A 134 10.54 22.41 0.77
C ILE A 134 10.27 20.92 0.84
N GLY A 135 11.01 20.14 0.02
CA GLY A 135 10.89 18.70 -0.06
C GLY A 135 11.73 18.13 -1.19
N ALA A 136 11.70 16.82 -1.33
CA ALA A 136 12.28 16.12 -2.47
C ALA A 136 11.14 15.50 -3.31
N HIS A 137 11.30 15.50 -4.63
CA HIS A 137 10.44 14.78 -5.54
C HIS A 137 11.32 14.06 -6.56
N GLU A 138 11.38 12.75 -6.48
CA GLU A 138 12.26 11.89 -7.27
C GLU A 138 11.46 10.91 -8.12
N VAL A 139 12.00 10.55 -9.28
CA VAL A 139 11.50 9.50 -10.16
C VAL A 139 12.47 8.34 -10.12
N VAL A 140 11.98 7.15 -9.79
CA VAL A 140 12.71 5.89 -9.84
C VAL A 140 12.39 5.22 -11.16
N ILE A 141 13.38 5.12 -12.05
CA ILE A 141 13.32 4.41 -13.32
C ILE A 141 13.65 2.95 -13.00
N GLU A 142 12.65 2.09 -13.11
CA GLU A 142 12.64 0.75 -12.50
C GLU A 142 13.41 -0.30 -13.31
N THR A 143 13.64 -0.05 -14.59
CA THR A 143 14.31 -0.96 -15.52
C THR A 143 14.81 -0.18 -16.73
N PRO A 144 15.87 -0.62 -17.42
CA PRO A 144 16.24 -0.10 -18.73
C PRO A 144 15.25 -0.51 -19.83
N GLU A 145 14.45 -1.56 -19.60
CA GLU A 145 13.52 -2.11 -20.60
C GLU A 145 12.20 -1.33 -20.62
N HIS A 146 11.87 -0.73 -21.78
CA HIS A 146 10.71 0.16 -21.91
C HIS A 146 9.37 -0.51 -21.68
N ASN A 147 9.23 -1.76 -22.12
CA ASN A 147 7.97 -2.50 -22.13
C ASN A 147 7.82 -3.48 -20.97
N ASP A 148 8.72 -3.45 -20.00
CA ASP A 148 8.64 -4.28 -18.82
C ASP A 148 7.56 -3.78 -17.85
N ASP A 149 7.17 -4.64 -16.92
CA ASP A 149 6.31 -4.30 -15.79
C ASP A 149 6.63 -5.22 -14.60
N TRP A 150 6.11 -4.93 -13.43
CA TRP A 150 6.39 -5.67 -12.20
C TRP A 150 5.98 -7.16 -12.27
N ASP A 151 4.98 -7.50 -13.08
CA ASP A 151 4.60 -8.90 -13.34
C ASP A 151 5.47 -9.60 -14.38
N THR A 152 6.16 -8.86 -15.27
CA THR A 152 7.03 -9.43 -16.31
C THR A 152 8.51 -9.38 -15.94
N MET A 153 8.96 -8.37 -15.22
CA MET A 153 10.34 -8.23 -14.76
C MET A 153 10.88 -9.50 -14.08
N PRO A 154 12.17 -9.83 -14.23
CA PRO A 154 12.82 -10.78 -13.33
C PRO A 154 12.67 -10.38 -11.87
N VAL A 155 12.54 -11.36 -10.97
CA VAL A 155 12.42 -11.11 -9.51
C VAL A 155 13.60 -10.29 -9.00
N GLU A 156 14.79 -10.58 -9.47
CA GLU A 156 16.01 -9.85 -9.12
C GLU A 156 15.97 -8.37 -9.53
N GLN A 157 15.31 -8.06 -10.66
CA GLN A 157 15.13 -6.68 -11.09
C GLN A 157 14.12 -5.94 -10.18
N LEU A 158 13.02 -6.58 -9.84
CA LEU A 158 12.04 -5.99 -8.92
C LEU A 158 12.63 -5.82 -7.50
N GLN A 159 13.46 -6.78 -7.04
CA GLN A 159 14.20 -6.63 -5.79
C GLN A 159 15.12 -5.42 -5.82
N ARG A 160 15.84 -5.15 -6.94
CA ARG A 160 16.67 -3.94 -7.10
C ARG A 160 15.85 -2.66 -7.01
N VAL A 161 14.63 -2.65 -7.53
CA VAL A 161 13.73 -1.51 -7.38
C VAL A 161 13.46 -1.24 -5.90
N PHE A 162 13.14 -2.28 -5.11
CA PHE A 162 12.92 -2.13 -3.67
C PHE A 162 14.18 -1.74 -2.90
N GLN A 163 15.35 -2.21 -3.31
CA GLN A 163 16.65 -1.75 -2.79
C GLN A 163 16.89 -0.26 -3.07
N ALA A 164 16.52 0.21 -4.26
CA ALA A 164 16.61 1.63 -4.59
C ALA A 164 15.66 2.49 -3.71
N TYR A 165 14.45 1.99 -3.41
CA TYR A 165 13.56 2.67 -2.45
C TYR A 165 14.19 2.76 -1.06
N GLN A 166 14.77 1.66 -0.54
CA GLN A 166 15.47 1.67 0.75
C GLN A 166 16.61 2.70 0.77
N ALA A 167 17.47 2.66 -0.24
CA ALA A 167 18.60 3.57 -0.34
C ALA A 167 18.16 5.04 -0.36
N ARG A 168 17.10 5.35 -1.12
CA ARG A 168 16.57 6.72 -1.20
C ARG A 168 15.86 7.15 0.08
N LEU A 169 15.01 6.31 0.67
CA LEU A 169 14.36 6.58 1.94
C LEU A 169 15.39 6.87 3.04
N ASN A 170 16.45 6.07 3.15
CA ASN A 170 17.55 6.29 4.11
C ASN A 170 18.28 7.60 3.85
N ALA A 171 18.58 7.92 2.58
CA ALA A 171 19.24 9.18 2.22
C ALA A 171 18.34 10.40 2.54
N LEU A 172 17.06 10.35 2.23
CA LEU A 172 16.11 11.44 2.48
C LEU A 172 15.85 11.65 3.98
N LYS A 173 15.95 10.61 4.81
CA LYS A 173 15.86 10.73 6.27
C LYS A 173 17.00 11.53 6.91
N GLN A 174 18.14 11.71 6.22
CA GLN A 174 19.23 12.53 6.72
C GLN A 174 18.90 14.03 6.73
N ASP A 175 17.97 14.48 5.88
CA ASP A 175 17.49 15.84 5.94
C ASP A 175 16.40 16.00 7.03
N THR A 176 16.77 16.63 8.13
CA THR A 176 15.87 16.81 9.27
C THR A 176 14.68 17.73 9.02
N ARG A 177 14.64 18.43 7.87
CA ARG A 177 13.45 19.18 7.43
C ARG A 177 12.33 18.25 7.02
N PHE A 178 12.65 17.04 6.55
CA PHE A 178 11.67 16.06 6.10
C PHE A 178 11.09 15.26 7.26
N ARG A 179 9.79 15.12 7.27
CA ARG A 179 9.01 14.41 8.30
C ARG A 179 8.41 13.11 7.81
N TYR A 180 8.15 13.00 6.51
CA TYR A 180 7.54 11.84 5.90
C TYR A 180 8.01 11.68 4.46
N SER A 181 8.26 10.46 4.03
CA SER A 181 8.55 10.12 2.65
C SER A 181 7.52 9.10 2.16
N LEU A 182 6.93 9.37 1.00
CA LEU A 182 5.97 8.50 0.34
C LEU A 182 6.61 7.92 -0.91
N VAL A 183 6.56 6.59 -1.07
CA VAL A 183 6.87 5.91 -2.32
C VAL A 183 5.55 5.49 -2.95
N PHE A 184 5.37 5.78 -4.24
CA PHE A 184 4.17 5.38 -4.95
C PHE A 184 4.46 5.09 -6.42
N ARG A 185 3.70 4.17 -6.98
CA ARG A 185 3.70 3.83 -8.38
C ARG A 185 2.31 4.07 -8.96
N ASN A 186 2.27 4.71 -10.11
CA ASN A 186 1.07 4.88 -10.91
C ASN A 186 1.23 4.04 -12.18
N TYR A 187 0.32 3.12 -12.43
CA TYR A 187 0.30 2.31 -13.63
C TYR A 187 -0.98 2.60 -14.43
N GLY A 188 -0.82 2.95 -15.69
CA GLY A 188 -1.93 3.29 -16.60
C GLY A 188 -2.46 4.73 -16.41
N VAL A 189 -3.12 5.23 -17.44
CA VAL A 189 -3.60 6.64 -17.51
C VAL A 189 -4.61 6.95 -16.42
N GLN A 190 -5.56 6.03 -16.13
CA GLN A 190 -6.58 6.25 -15.09
C GLN A 190 -6.01 6.31 -13.68
N ALA A 191 -4.79 5.79 -13.47
CA ALA A 191 -4.06 5.92 -12.20
C ALA A 191 -3.14 7.14 -12.15
N GLY A 192 -3.09 7.95 -13.22
CA GLY A 192 -2.28 9.16 -13.28
C GLY A 192 -0.87 8.95 -13.81
N ALA A 193 -0.57 7.83 -14.49
CA ALA A 193 0.69 7.65 -15.19
C ALA A 193 0.74 8.54 -16.43
N SER A 194 1.82 9.32 -16.58
CA SER A 194 2.07 10.18 -17.75
C SER A 194 3.03 9.55 -18.78
N LEU A 195 3.76 8.53 -18.38
CA LEU A 195 4.70 7.78 -19.22
C LEU A 195 4.45 6.28 -19.07
N SER A 196 4.64 5.53 -20.16
CA SER A 196 4.51 4.07 -20.18
C SER A 196 5.73 3.36 -19.60
N HIS A 197 6.93 3.92 -19.76
CA HIS A 197 8.15 3.35 -19.20
C HIS A 197 8.01 3.09 -17.70
N PRO A 198 8.32 1.90 -17.18
CA PRO A 198 8.15 1.55 -15.78
C PRO A 198 8.88 2.51 -14.85
N HIS A 199 8.11 3.21 -14.02
CA HIS A 199 8.65 4.15 -13.06
C HIS A 199 7.75 4.29 -11.85
N SER A 200 8.35 4.65 -10.74
CA SER A 200 7.69 5.06 -9.51
C SER A 200 8.23 6.41 -9.05
N GLN A 201 7.67 6.93 -7.98
CA GLN A 201 8.05 8.25 -7.48
C GLN A 201 8.24 8.20 -5.97
N ILE A 202 9.14 9.06 -5.49
CA ILE A 202 9.37 9.28 -4.07
C ILE A 202 9.17 10.75 -3.79
N ILE A 203 8.31 11.09 -2.82
CA ILE A 203 8.13 12.45 -2.35
C ILE A 203 8.46 12.54 -0.87
N ALA A 204 9.42 13.38 -0.50
CA ALA A 204 9.71 13.70 0.90
C ALA A 204 9.09 15.05 1.26
N LEU A 205 8.40 15.09 2.41
CA LEU A 205 7.54 16.17 2.86
C LEU A 205 8.01 16.72 4.23
N PRO A 206 7.89 18.02 4.49
CA PRO A 206 8.26 18.62 5.77
C PRO A 206 7.19 18.43 6.86
N ILE A 207 6.07 17.79 6.51
CA ILE A 207 4.97 17.44 7.41
C ILE A 207 4.56 15.99 7.17
N VAL A 208 3.93 15.37 8.17
CA VAL A 208 3.24 14.08 7.97
C VAL A 208 1.86 14.37 7.39
N PRO A 209 1.52 13.84 6.20
CA PRO A 209 0.21 14.02 5.57
C PRO A 209 -0.93 13.44 6.42
N GLN A 210 -2.16 13.89 6.17
CA GLN A 210 -3.31 13.53 6.99
C GLN A 210 -3.56 12.02 7.06
N LEU A 211 -3.62 11.30 5.92
CA LEU A 211 -3.89 9.86 5.92
C LEU A 211 -2.84 9.03 6.67
N PRO A 212 -1.52 9.21 6.42
CA PRO A 212 -0.49 8.58 7.26
C PRO A 212 -0.60 8.98 8.75
N LYS A 213 -0.92 10.25 9.03
CA LYS A 213 -1.09 10.72 10.40
C LYS A 213 -2.26 10.04 11.13
N GLU A 214 -3.38 9.81 10.46
CA GLU A 214 -4.53 9.07 11.00
C GLU A 214 -4.12 7.65 11.39
N LYS A 215 -3.42 6.92 10.49
CA LYS A 215 -2.91 5.57 10.78
C LYS A 215 -1.96 5.55 11.96
N LEU A 216 -0.98 6.44 11.99
CA LEU A 216 0.00 6.56 13.07
C LEU A 216 -0.67 6.89 14.42
N THR A 217 -1.65 7.79 14.41
CA THR A 217 -2.36 8.20 15.63
C THR A 217 -3.20 7.05 16.18
N SER A 218 -3.92 6.35 15.32
CA SER A 218 -4.75 5.21 15.71
C SER A 218 -3.91 4.03 16.21
N ALA A 219 -2.81 3.71 15.50
CA ALA A 219 -1.89 2.66 15.92
C ALA A 219 -1.29 2.94 17.30
N ARG A 220 -0.83 4.18 17.51
CA ARG A 220 -0.34 4.63 18.82
C ARG A 220 -1.39 4.53 19.91
N GLN A 221 -2.62 4.99 19.64
CA GLN A 221 -3.70 4.92 20.65
C GLN A 221 -4.01 3.46 21.01
N TYR A 222 -4.08 2.59 20.01
CA TYR A 222 -4.29 1.16 20.26
C TYR A 222 -3.18 0.57 21.11
N TYR A 223 -1.91 0.92 20.84
CA TYR A 223 -0.78 0.48 21.64
C TYR A 223 -0.85 0.97 23.08
N LEU A 224 -1.22 2.23 23.30
CA LEU A 224 -1.38 2.78 24.65
C LEU A 224 -2.49 2.09 25.45
N ASP A 225 -3.55 1.63 24.78
CA ASP A 225 -4.68 0.96 25.41
C ASP A 225 -4.48 -0.56 25.61
N LYS A 226 -3.71 -1.21 24.69
CA LYS A 226 -3.61 -2.67 24.61
C LYS A 226 -2.20 -3.23 24.75
N GLU A 227 -1.17 -2.38 24.71
CA GLU A 227 0.26 -2.75 24.70
C GLU A 227 0.62 -3.73 23.56
N ARG A 228 -0.09 -3.63 22.42
CA ARG A 228 0.07 -4.46 21.22
C ARG A 228 -0.05 -3.62 19.96
N CYS A 229 0.57 -4.09 18.88
CA CYS A 229 0.42 -3.48 17.56
C CYS A 229 -0.91 -3.90 16.92
N ILE A 230 -1.73 -2.94 16.52
CA ILE A 230 -3.02 -3.19 15.84
C ILE A 230 -2.86 -3.95 14.52
N PHE A 231 -1.76 -3.74 13.80
CA PHE A 231 -1.49 -4.44 12.54
C PHE A 231 -1.13 -5.90 12.79
N CYS A 232 -0.33 -6.19 13.84
CA CYS A 232 -0.05 -7.57 14.22
C CYS A 232 -1.30 -8.32 14.64
N ASP A 233 -2.18 -7.68 15.43
CA ASP A 233 -3.46 -8.27 15.84
C ASP A 233 -4.38 -8.48 14.62
N LEU A 234 -4.38 -7.55 13.65
CA LEU A 234 -5.11 -7.71 12.39
C LEU A 234 -4.60 -8.91 11.58
N ILE A 235 -3.28 -9.02 11.40
CA ILE A 235 -2.66 -10.13 10.67
C ILE A 235 -2.99 -11.46 11.36
N PHE A 236 -2.86 -11.51 12.68
CA PHE A 236 -3.22 -12.69 13.46
C PHE A 236 -4.68 -13.09 13.25
N GLN A 237 -5.61 -12.16 13.38
CA GLN A 237 -7.04 -12.40 13.15
C GLN A 237 -7.35 -12.88 11.74
N GLU A 238 -6.72 -12.27 10.71
CA GLU A 238 -6.94 -12.69 9.32
C GLU A 238 -6.39 -14.09 9.03
N ARG A 239 -5.27 -14.47 9.67
CA ARG A 239 -4.75 -15.84 9.62
C ARG A 239 -5.71 -16.84 10.24
N GLU A 240 -6.30 -16.54 11.39
CA GLU A 240 -7.29 -17.41 12.03
C GLU A 240 -8.58 -17.54 11.19
N LEU A 241 -9.06 -16.44 10.61
CA LEU A 241 -10.29 -16.45 9.84
C LEU A 241 -10.12 -17.00 8.42
N GLN A 242 -8.95 -16.88 7.80
CA GLN A 242 -8.62 -17.32 6.44
C GLN A 242 -9.56 -16.81 5.32
N LYS A 243 -10.44 -15.85 5.61
CA LYS A 243 -11.45 -15.37 4.65
C LYS A 243 -10.90 -14.38 3.65
N ARG A 244 -9.99 -13.50 4.09
CA ARG A 244 -9.46 -12.40 3.29
C ARG A 244 -7.96 -12.49 3.02
N VAL A 245 -7.31 -13.56 3.46
CA VAL A 245 -5.94 -13.89 3.06
C VAL A 245 -5.94 -14.30 1.60
N VAL A 246 -5.21 -13.57 0.78
CA VAL A 246 -5.05 -13.87 -0.66
C VAL A 246 -3.85 -14.77 -0.87
N MET A 247 -2.74 -14.45 -0.22
CA MET A 247 -1.48 -15.18 -0.31
C MET A 247 -0.67 -14.94 0.96
N GLU A 248 0.10 -15.92 1.35
CA GLU A 248 1.12 -15.80 2.41
C GLU A 248 2.37 -16.56 2.00
N SER A 249 3.52 -15.93 2.19
CA SER A 249 4.86 -16.48 2.01
C SER A 249 5.63 -16.47 3.33
N GLU A 250 6.93 -16.72 3.32
CA GLU A 250 7.75 -16.69 4.53
C GLU A 250 7.75 -15.34 5.23
N HIS A 251 7.85 -14.25 4.43
CA HIS A 251 8.01 -12.90 4.97
C HIS A 251 6.85 -11.95 4.67
N ILE A 252 5.95 -12.28 3.76
CA ILE A 252 4.88 -11.38 3.30
C ILE A 252 3.52 -12.06 3.36
N ILE A 253 2.53 -11.35 3.89
CA ILE A 253 1.12 -11.72 3.81
C ILE A 253 0.33 -10.68 3.01
N VAL A 254 -0.54 -11.14 2.12
CA VAL A 254 -1.39 -10.31 1.27
C VAL A 254 -2.85 -10.48 1.67
N LEU A 255 -3.48 -9.40 2.03
CA LEU A 255 -4.87 -9.35 2.51
C LEU A 255 -5.74 -8.50 1.60
N SER A 256 -6.99 -8.94 1.38
CA SER A 256 -8.07 -8.04 0.95
C SER A 256 -8.64 -7.40 2.21
N PRO A 257 -8.48 -6.08 2.45
CA PRO A 257 -8.83 -5.47 3.73
C PRO A 257 -10.34 -5.56 4.02
N PHE A 258 -10.72 -5.77 5.29
CA PHE A 258 -12.12 -5.93 5.72
C PHE A 258 -13.05 -4.82 5.22
N ALA A 259 -12.57 -3.58 5.26
CA ALA A 259 -13.26 -2.40 4.76
C ALA A 259 -12.54 -1.84 3.51
N ALA A 260 -12.35 -2.69 2.48
CA ALA A 260 -11.72 -2.30 1.23
C ALA A 260 -12.51 -1.17 0.55
N ARG A 261 -11.81 -0.09 0.19
CA ARG A 261 -12.41 1.09 -0.48
C ARG A 261 -12.79 0.80 -1.93
N PHE A 262 -11.99 -0.04 -2.59
CA PHE A 262 -12.08 -0.32 -4.01
C PHE A 262 -12.18 -1.82 -4.27
N PRO A 263 -12.84 -2.23 -5.37
CA PRO A 263 -12.81 -3.62 -5.80
C PRO A 263 -11.39 -4.13 -5.95
N TYR A 264 -11.10 -5.31 -5.39
CA TYR A 264 -9.77 -5.95 -5.45
C TYR A 264 -8.64 -5.11 -4.84
N GLU A 265 -8.91 -4.22 -3.91
CA GLU A 265 -7.90 -3.55 -3.08
C GLU A 265 -7.16 -4.59 -2.25
N LEU A 266 -5.80 -4.51 -2.22
CA LEU A 266 -4.95 -5.44 -1.49
C LEU A 266 -3.95 -4.70 -0.64
N HIS A 267 -3.65 -5.24 0.54
CA HIS A 267 -2.58 -4.78 1.41
C HIS A 267 -1.54 -5.87 1.57
N PHE A 268 -0.26 -5.50 1.48
CA PHE A 268 0.88 -6.39 1.63
C PHE A 268 1.61 -5.99 2.91
N PHE A 269 1.66 -6.90 3.87
CA PHE A 269 2.33 -6.68 5.15
C PHE A 269 3.52 -7.62 5.30
N PRO A 270 4.61 -7.22 5.99
CA PRO A 270 5.57 -8.19 6.49
C PRO A 270 4.90 -9.09 7.53
N THR A 271 5.27 -10.36 7.58
CA THR A 271 4.74 -11.34 8.54
C THR A 271 5.28 -11.13 9.95
N HIS A 272 6.44 -10.50 10.08
CA HIS A 272 7.06 -10.08 11.33
C HIS A 272 6.74 -8.61 11.62
N HIS A 273 6.77 -8.21 12.89
CA HIS A 273 6.57 -6.81 13.25
C HIS A 273 7.72 -5.94 12.75
N SER A 274 7.40 -4.97 11.90
CA SER A 274 8.37 -4.01 11.37
C SER A 274 7.69 -2.69 10.99
N HIS A 275 8.21 -1.57 11.49
CA HIS A 275 7.63 -0.26 11.25
C HIS A 275 8.24 0.50 10.08
N ASP A 276 9.46 0.15 9.69
CA ASP A 276 10.24 0.92 8.72
C ASP A 276 10.75 0.06 7.56
N PHE A 277 10.13 0.20 6.41
CA PHE A 277 10.53 -0.48 5.17
C PHE A 277 12.01 -0.26 4.81
N ALA A 278 12.56 0.91 5.14
CA ALA A 278 13.95 1.23 4.83
C ALA A 278 14.97 0.40 5.62
N GLN A 279 14.54 -0.36 6.63
CA GLN A 279 15.40 -1.21 7.48
C GLN A 279 15.24 -2.70 7.19
N GLU A 280 14.39 -3.07 6.21
CA GLU A 280 14.14 -4.48 5.90
C GLU A 280 15.36 -5.21 5.34
N SER A 281 15.41 -6.52 5.61
CA SER A 281 16.45 -7.40 5.09
C SER A 281 16.31 -7.65 3.58
N GLN A 282 17.38 -8.11 2.96
CA GLN A 282 17.38 -8.46 1.53
C GLN A 282 16.45 -9.67 1.24
N ASP A 283 16.28 -10.56 2.21
CA ASP A 283 15.39 -11.72 2.08
C ASP A 283 13.93 -11.28 2.04
N VAL A 284 13.54 -10.33 2.90
CA VAL A 284 12.20 -9.71 2.88
C VAL A 284 11.95 -9.00 1.56
N LEU A 285 12.92 -8.24 1.02
CA LEU A 285 12.77 -7.56 -0.27
C LEU A 285 12.65 -8.54 -1.44
N ARG A 286 13.41 -9.64 -1.39
CA ARG A 286 13.32 -10.69 -2.41
C ARG A 286 11.96 -11.39 -2.37
N ASP A 287 11.49 -11.75 -1.18
CA ASP A 287 10.19 -12.39 -0.99
C ASP A 287 9.05 -11.45 -1.42
N LEU A 288 9.12 -10.18 -1.04
CA LEU A 288 8.18 -9.15 -1.50
C LEU A 288 8.16 -9.07 -3.04
N ALA A 289 9.31 -9.14 -3.71
CA ALA A 289 9.38 -9.10 -5.17
C ALA A 289 8.68 -10.33 -5.80
N VAL A 290 8.88 -11.52 -5.22
CA VAL A 290 8.19 -12.75 -5.66
C VAL A 290 6.68 -12.60 -5.50
N VAL A 291 6.24 -12.20 -4.29
CA VAL A 291 4.82 -12.08 -3.96
C VAL A 291 4.12 -11.03 -4.83
N VAL A 292 4.72 -9.85 -4.97
CA VAL A 292 4.16 -8.77 -5.81
C VAL A 292 4.03 -9.21 -7.26
N LYS A 293 5.06 -9.87 -7.83
CA LYS A 293 5.01 -10.40 -9.19
C LYS A 293 3.87 -11.40 -9.36
N GLN A 294 3.74 -12.36 -8.46
CA GLN A 294 2.70 -13.39 -8.53
C GLN A 294 1.30 -12.81 -8.41
N VAL A 295 1.09 -11.89 -7.45
CA VAL A 295 -0.20 -11.25 -7.23
C VAL A 295 -0.59 -10.37 -8.42
N LEU A 296 0.33 -9.57 -8.97
CA LEU A 296 0.04 -8.75 -10.15
C LEU A 296 -0.25 -9.61 -11.38
N THR A 297 0.46 -10.73 -11.57
CA THR A 297 0.15 -11.70 -12.62
C THR A 297 -1.28 -12.25 -12.47
N ALA A 298 -1.69 -12.61 -11.25
CA ALA A 298 -3.05 -13.09 -10.97
C ALA A 298 -4.11 -11.99 -11.19
N VAL A 299 -3.84 -10.78 -10.76
CA VAL A 299 -4.71 -9.61 -10.99
C VAL A 299 -4.90 -9.34 -12.46
N LYS A 300 -3.82 -9.34 -13.25
CA LYS A 300 -3.90 -9.13 -14.72
C LYS A 300 -4.62 -10.27 -15.41
N ARG A 301 -4.41 -11.50 -14.99
CA ARG A 301 -5.15 -12.66 -15.50
C ARG A 301 -6.66 -12.51 -15.27
N LEU A 302 -7.05 -12.04 -14.09
CA LEU A 302 -8.44 -11.90 -13.69
C LEU A 302 -9.12 -10.68 -14.34
N LEU A 303 -8.44 -9.52 -14.35
CA LEU A 303 -9.01 -8.21 -14.66
C LEU A 303 -8.49 -7.61 -15.99
N GLY A 304 -7.61 -8.29 -16.71
CA GLY A 304 -6.93 -7.75 -17.89
C GLY A 304 -5.78 -6.83 -17.49
N GLN A 305 -5.75 -5.63 -18.04
CA GLN A 305 -4.70 -4.64 -17.77
C GLN A 305 -5.25 -3.45 -16.95
N PRO A 306 -5.66 -3.66 -15.71
CA PRO A 306 -6.23 -2.58 -14.91
C PRO A 306 -5.18 -1.53 -14.57
N ALA A 307 -5.54 -0.26 -14.68
CA ALA A 307 -4.74 0.80 -14.08
C ALA A 307 -4.77 0.69 -12.55
N TYR A 308 -3.65 0.96 -11.88
CA TYR A 308 -3.57 0.88 -10.43
C TYR A 308 -2.59 1.88 -9.83
N ASN A 309 -2.82 2.20 -8.56
CA ASN A 309 -1.83 2.85 -7.70
C ASN A 309 -1.27 1.81 -6.73
N PHE A 310 0.03 1.87 -6.48
CA PHE A 310 0.72 1.05 -5.49
C PHE A 310 1.46 2.00 -4.54
N VAL A 311 1.13 1.98 -3.25
CA VAL A 311 1.54 3.02 -2.31
C VAL A 311 2.17 2.39 -1.07
N LEU A 312 3.40 2.79 -0.74
CA LEU A 312 4.08 2.36 0.48
C LEU A 312 3.68 3.26 1.66
N GLN A 313 3.16 2.64 2.68
CA GLN A 313 2.97 3.22 3.99
C GLN A 313 4.12 2.76 4.89
N THR A 314 5.02 3.66 5.28
CA THR A 314 6.18 3.35 6.13
C THR A 314 6.30 4.35 7.25
N ALA A 315 7.17 4.06 8.22
CA ALA A 315 7.41 4.95 9.35
C ALA A 315 7.81 6.36 8.90
N PRO A 316 7.34 7.40 9.57
CA PRO A 316 7.81 8.75 9.37
C PRO A 316 9.27 8.88 9.80
N ASN A 317 9.93 9.97 9.37
CA ASN A 317 11.24 10.31 9.88
C ASN A 317 11.12 10.72 11.37
N PRO A 318 11.75 10.00 12.32
CA PRO A 318 11.58 10.21 13.76
C PRO A 318 12.37 11.43 14.29
N VAL A 319 12.36 12.55 13.55
CA VAL A 319 13.05 13.77 13.97
C VAL A 319 12.49 14.26 15.30
N PRO A 320 13.35 14.52 16.30
CA PRO A 320 12.93 15.03 17.61
C PRO A 320 12.06 16.29 17.51
N ARG A 321 11.09 16.40 18.38
CA ARG A 321 10.21 17.59 18.47
C ARG A 321 10.49 18.35 19.75
N PRO A 322 10.80 19.66 19.70
CA PRO A 322 10.98 20.47 20.89
C PRO A 322 9.77 20.35 21.84
N GLY A 323 10.01 20.12 23.12
CA GLY A 323 8.97 19.94 24.13
C GLY A 323 8.17 18.63 24.07
N ARG A 324 8.51 17.70 23.16
CA ARG A 324 7.88 16.38 23.03
C ARG A 324 8.92 15.32 22.66
N PRO A 325 9.87 15.00 23.56
CA PRO A 325 10.96 14.04 23.25
C PRO A 325 10.41 12.65 22.90
N ASP A 326 9.33 12.21 23.55
CA ASP A 326 8.74 10.88 23.35
C ASP A 326 7.66 10.82 22.27
N TYR A 327 7.61 11.82 21.39
CA TYR A 327 6.55 11.87 20.35
C TYR A 327 6.52 10.62 19.46
N TRP A 328 7.69 10.04 19.19
CA TRP A 328 7.85 8.82 18.38
C TRP A 328 8.31 7.61 19.22
N GLY A 329 8.23 7.69 20.56
CA GLY A 329 8.75 6.66 21.46
C GLY A 329 8.09 5.28 21.29
N THR A 330 6.82 5.24 20.89
CA THR A 330 6.08 4.00 20.66
C THR A 330 6.16 3.50 19.22
N LEU A 331 6.63 4.32 18.27
CA LEU A 331 6.64 4.00 16.84
C LEU A 331 7.23 2.62 16.47
N PRO A 332 8.36 2.17 17.08
CA PRO A 332 8.91 0.84 16.82
C PRO A 332 8.03 -0.32 17.30
N TYR A 333 7.00 -0.05 18.10
CA TYR A 333 6.14 -1.06 18.72
C TYR A 333 4.69 -1.00 18.26
N ASP A 334 4.24 0.15 17.74
CA ASP A 334 2.83 0.39 17.40
C ASP A 334 2.55 0.39 15.90
N TYR A 335 3.56 0.63 15.08
CA TYR A 335 3.39 0.78 13.63
C TYR A 335 3.96 -0.41 12.84
N HIS A 336 3.36 -0.65 11.67
CA HIS A 336 3.73 -1.72 10.76
C HIS A 336 3.72 -1.16 9.34
N TRP A 337 4.84 -1.26 8.59
CA TRP A 337 4.83 -0.82 7.21
C TRP A 337 3.97 -1.76 6.36
N HIS A 338 3.38 -1.23 5.30
CA HIS A 338 2.60 -2.02 4.34
C HIS A 338 2.52 -1.31 3.00
N TRP A 339 2.31 -2.10 1.95
CA TRP A 339 1.92 -1.58 0.65
C TRP A 339 0.41 -1.67 0.47
N GLU A 340 -0.18 -0.66 -0.14
CA GLU A 340 -1.57 -0.63 -0.60
C GLU A 340 -1.60 -0.72 -2.13
N PHE A 341 -2.21 -1.77 -2.68
CA PHE A 341 -2.53 -1.92 -4.08
C PHE A 341 -3.98 -1.47 -4.31
N ILE A 342 -4.18 -0.49 -5.18
CA ILE A 342 -5.46 0.17 -5.41
C ILE A 342 -5.79 0.13 -6.89
N PRO A 343 -6.54 -0.87 -7.37
CA PRO A 343 -7.01 -0.91 -8.76
C PRO A 343 -7.98 0.23 -9.04
N ARG A 344 -7.88 0.83 -10.22
CA ARG A 344 -8.73 1.95 -10.64
C ARG A 344 -9.91 1.46 -11.48
N LEU A 345 -10.70 0.56 -10.91
CA LEU A 345 -11.85 -0.09 -11.57
C LEU A 345 -13.15 0.71 -11.42
N THR A 346 -13.23 1.54 -10.41
CA THR A 346 -14.37 2.43 -10.13
C THR A 346 -13.89 3.87 -10.01
N ARG A 347 -14.80 4.83 -10.25
CA ARG A 347 -14.51 6.25 -10.13
C ARG A 347 -14.97 6.78 -8.78
N VAL A 348 -14.12 7.56 -8.14
CA VAL A 348 -14.50 8.35 -6.97
C VAL A 348 -15.36 9.51 -7.46
N ALA A 349 -16.55 9.67 -6.88
CA ALA A 349 -17.56 10.65 -7.31
C ALA A 349 -17.98 11.56 -6.14
N GLY A 350 -19.07 12.30 -6.30
CA GLY A 350 -19.50 13.31 -5.34
C GLY A 350 -19.82 12.76 -3.95
N PHE A 351 -20.33 11.53 -3.84
CA PHE A 351 -20.61 10.91 -2.55
C PHE A 351 -19.32 10.66 -1.75
N GLU A 352 -18.32 10.05 -2.37
CA GLU A 352 -17.03 9.76 -1.72
C GLU A 352 -16.29 11.06 -1.36
N TRP A 353 -16.29 12.05 -2.24
CA TRP A 353 -15.69 13.35 -1.97
C TRP A 353 -16.41 14.11 -0.86
N GLY A 354 -17.75 14.04 -0.81
CA GLY A 354 -18.54 14.76 0.17
C GLY A 354 -18.56 14.14 1.56
N THR A 355 -18.36 12.82 1.66
CA THR A 355 -18.53 12.07 2.91
C THR A 355 -17.23 11.42 3.41
N GLY A 356 -16.27 11.17 2.52
CA GLY A 356 -15.10 10.32 2.80
C GLY A 356 -15.45 8.83 2.91
N PHE A 357 -16.69 8.42 2.67
CA PHE A 357 -17.09 7.02 2.57
C PHE A 357 -16.91 6.55 1.13
N TYR A 358 -16.62 5.27 0.96
CA TYR A 358 -16.47 4.64 -0.34
C TYR A 358 -17.56 3.59 -0.52
N ILE A 359 -17.98 3.37 -1.77
CA ILE A 359 -18.90 2.29 -2.14
C ILE A 359 -18.14 1.25 -2.91
N ASN A 360 -17.96 0.07 -2.33
CA ASN A 360 -17.30 -1.06 -2.97
C ASN A 360 -18.35 -2.12 -3.38
N PRO A 361 -18.53 -2.39 -4.67
CA PRO A 361 -19.46 -3.39 -5.16
C PRO A 361 -18.95 -4.84 -5.07
N VAL A 362 -17.72 -5.06 -4.59
CA VAL A 362 -17.11 -6.39 -4.46
C VAL A 362 -16.77 -6.64 -2.99
N ALA A 363 -17.36 -7.69 -2.40
CA ALA A 363 -17.02 -8.09 -1.06
C ALA A 363 -15.55 -8.53 -0.98
N PRO A 364 -14.76 -8.07 0.02
CA PRO A 364 -13.36 -8.44 0.17
C PRO A 364 -13.12 -9.95 0.22
N GLU A 365 -14.02 -10.70 0.83
CA GLU A 365 -13.97 -12.16 0.91
C GLU A 365 -14.07 -12.81 -0.49
N ALA A 366 -14.98 -12.33 -1.32
CA ALA A 366 -15.14 -12.80 -2.70
C ALA A 366 -13.93 -12.40 -3.56
N ALA A 367 -13.41 -11.18 -3.40
CA ALA A 367 -12.20 -10.75 -4.07
C ALA A 367 -11.00 -11.65 -3.72
N ALA A 368 -10.83 -11.99 -2.44
CA ALA A 368 -9.77 -12.87 -1.98
C ALA A 368 -9.93 -14.30 -2.54
N GLU A 369 -11.14 -14.82 -2.59
CA GLU A 369 -11.44 -16.15 -3.13
C GLU A 369 -11.02 -16.28 -4.60
N VAL A 370 -11.51 -15.39 -5.45
CA VAL A 370 -11.20 -15.43 -6.90
C VAL A 370 -9.72 -15.14 -7.19
N LEU A 371 -9.06 -14.32 -6.37
CA LEU A 371 -7.62 -14.09 -6.51
C LEU A 371 -6.81 -15.32 -6.11
N ARG A 372 -7.21 -16.06 -5.06
CA ARG A 372 -6.59 -17.36 -4.71
C ARG A 372 -6.74 -18.37 -5.84
N GLU A 373 -7.90 -18.42 -6.49
CA GLU A 373 -8.12 -19.28 -7.65
C GLU A 373 -7.20 -18.87 -8.82
N ALA A 374 -7.11 -17.57 -9.11
CA ALA A 374 -6.24 -17.06 -10.16
C ALA A 374 -4.74 -17.29 -9.88
N LEU A 375 -4.33 -17.32 -8.62
CA LEU A 375 -2.95 -17.66 -8.21
C LEU A 375 -2.63 -19.16 -8.43
N ARG A 376 -3.62 -20.05 -8.24
CA ARG A 376 -3.45 -21.51 -8.40
C ARG A 376 -3.51 -21.96 -9.86
N ALA A 377 -4.23 -21.24 -10.71
CA ALA A 377 -4.39 -21.60 -12.10
C ALA A 377 -3.05 -21.59 -12.83
N SER A 378 -2.71 -22.71 -13.48
CA SER A 378 -1.53 -22.80 -14.34
C SER A 378 -1.67 -21.88 -15.55
N PRO A 379 -0.57 -21.41 -16.17
CA PRO A 379 -0.61 -20.55 -17.35
C PRO A 379 -1.48 -21.06 -18.52
N ASN A 380 -1.76 -22.36 -18.57
CA ASN A 380 -2.44 -23.04 -19.67
C ASN A 380 -3.94 -23.32 -19.44
N GLU A 381 -4.55 -22.91 -18.31
CA GLU A 381 -5.92 -23.31 -17.95
C GLU A 381 -6.99 -22.21 -18.11
N VAL A 382 -6.62 -21.05 -18.66
CA VAL A 382 -7.59 -19.97 -18.88
C VAL A 382 -7.64 -19.66 -20.37
N GLY A 383 -8.56 -20.32 -21.05
CA GLY A 383 -8.99 -20.06 -22.42
C GLY A 383 -10.27 -19.23 -22.45
#